data_d10e308b018dbf672360bfe107ecd5c4
#
_entry.id   d10e308b018dbf672360bfe107ecd5c4
#
_cell.length_a   1.000
_cell.length_b   1.000
_cell.length_c   1.000
_cell.angle_alpha   90.00
_cell.angle_beta   90.00
_cell.angle_gamma   90.00
#
_symmetry.space_group_name_H-M   'P 1'
#
loop_
_entity.id
_entity.type
_entity.pdbx_description
1 polymer ?
#
loop_
_entity_poly.entity_id
_entity_poly.type
_entity_poly.pdbx_seq_one_letter_code
_entity_poly.pdbx_strand_id
1 'polypeptide(L)'
;MRKRRYRVNNKGKAIGRILVLLAGLLIIVGLIFGIIKLIGAGSKKKKGMSQLPFTSAANYAYTGAGFLYFDAGRLYYEDISDASKDTSYKINTEELKLAASRGISVLYHDTALQIVGGGDSLVFSGKVLGVRCGNDHVAVLREDSAGGTAIVIYDKNGIQVDQMDFDATDLIGFGFSNTSDETLWTLEADYSTPTPVSTLTTYNLATRRTTGVMTVQGQLVENVLFTNNSIFLSATSSLIRCNLAGSTEAYRMTVYGWELLDYSIVDSGPVLMYCQRGAEAHSTIKLYTMAEGEVGTAQIASVHPPTGYVGAFLMKGKLCVYTPTELYTYSAKGELLSTEELGETITKAEKLSDNHVLLYKGDTLLISVK
;
A
#
# COMPACT_ATOMS: atom_id res chain seq x y z
N MET A 1 -49.44 66.80 -55.67
CA MET A 1 -48.08 66.74 -55.08
C MET A 1 -47.96 65.50 -54.17
N ARG A 2 -47.24 64.39 -54.57
CA ARG A 2 -47.09 63.20 -53.82
C ARG A 2 -45.71 63.28 -53.07
N LYS A 3 -45.70 63.32 -51.73
CA LYS A 3 -44.50 63.21 -50.90
C LYS A 3 -43.98 61.80 -50.86
N ARG A 4 -42.79 61.52 -51.41
CA ARG A 4 -42.08 60.26 -51.23
C ARG A 4 -41.46 60.22 -49.81
N ARG A 5 -41.84 59.20 -48.98
CA ARG A 5 -41.21 58.90 -47.71
C ARG A 5 -39.98 58.02 -47.98
N TYR A 6 -38.79 58.49 -47.64
CA TYR A 6 -37.57 57.69 -47.61
C TYR A 6 -37.61 56.74 -46.40
N ARG A 7 -37.54 55.44 -46.65
CA ARG A 7 -37.43 54.40 -45.60
C ARG A 7 -35.96 54.24 -45.28
N VAL A 8 -35.47 54.76 -44.14
CA VAL A 8 -34.10 54.57 -43.66
C VAL A 8 -33.91 53.11 -43.26
N ASN A 9 -32.98 52.45 -43.90
CA ASN A 9 -32.72 51.01 -43.72
C ASN A 9 -31.84 50.82 -42.47
N ASN A 10 -32.45 50.43 -41.34
CA ASN A 10 -31.77 50.27 -40.02
C ASN A 10 -31.00 48.95 -39.87
N LYS A 11 -30.83 48.15 -40.94
CA LYS A 11 -30.15 46.84 -40.88
C LYS A 11 -28.65 46.96 -40.53
N GLY A 12 -27.95 48.05 -40.93
CA GLY A 12 -26.55 48.25 -40.62
C GLY A 12 -26.24 48.48 -39.13
N LYS A 13 -27.17 49.17 -38.41
CA LYS A 13 -27.00 49.46 -36.96
C LYS A 13 -27.25 48.19 -36.13
N ALA A 14 -28.10 47.25 -36.57
CA ALA A 14 -28.33 45.98 -35.86
C ALA A 14 -27.12 45.04 -36.00
N ILE A 15 -26.51 44.95 -37.18
CA ILE A 15 -25.34 44.12 -37.44
C ILE A 15 -24.13 44.64 -36.63
N GLY A 16 -23.93 45.94 -36.54
CA GLY A 16 -22.85 46.52 -35.71
C GLY A 16 -22.98 46.22 -34.21
N ARG A 17 -24.24 46.21 -33.69
CA ARG A 17 -24.50 45.84 -32.28
C ARG A 17 -24.24 44.34 -32.01
N ILE A 18 -24.56 43.46 -32.93
CA ILE A 18 -24.32 42.04 -32.83
C ILE A 18 -22.80 41.76 -32.85
N LEU A 19 -22.04 42.42 -33.71
CA LEU A 19 -20.59 42.29 -33.79
C LEU A 19 -19.89 42.75 -32.49
N VAL A 20 -20.35 43.86 -31.89
CA VAL A 20 -19.81 44.35 -30.61
C VAL A 20 -20.12 43.38 -29.47
N LEU A 21 -21.31 42.78 -29.43
CA LEU A 21 -21.69 41.77 -28.43
C LEU A 21 -20.86 40.49 -28.58
N LEU A 22 -20.63 40.02 -29.82
CA LEU A 22 -19.77 38.87 -30.11
C LEU A 22 -18.30 39.11 -29.72
N ALA A 23 -17.78 40.28 -30.00
CA ALA A 23 -16.41 40.68 -29.59
C ALA A 23 -16.29 40.75 -28.07
N GLY A 24 -17.29 41.28 -27.36
CA GLY A 24 -17.35 41.32 -25.89
C GLY A 24 -17.40 39.93 -25.29
N LEU A 25 -18.20 39.02 -25.89
CA LEU A 25 -18.26 37.60 -25.45
C LEU A 25 -16.92 36.85 -25.64
N LEU A 26 -16.25 37.09 -26.77
CA LEU A 26 -14.91 36.52 -27.02
C LEU A 26 -13.85 37.00 -26.04
N ILE A 27 -13.90 38.30 -25.63
CA ILE A 27 -13.00 38.81 -24.61
C ILE A 27 -13.27 38.21 -23.25
N ILE A 28 -14.54 38.04 -22.87
CA ILE A 28 -14.92 37.39 -21.61
C ILE A 28 -14.48 35.91 -21.59
N VAL A 29 -14.71 35.15 -22.66
CA VAL A 29 -14.24 33.76 -22.79
C VAL A 29 -12.72 33.70 -22.75
N GLY A 30 -12.01 34.61 -23.41
CA GLY A 30 -10.55 34.70 -23.37
C GLY A 30 -10.02 35.03 -21.96
N LEU A 31 -10.69 35.90 -21.20
CA LEU A 31 -10.35 36.18 -19.81
C LEU A 31 -10.60 35.03 -18.88
N ILE A 32 -11.72 34.31 -19.03
CA ILE A 32 -12.02 33.10 -18.26
C ILE A 32 -10.99 31.97 -18.56
N PHE A 33 -10.63 31.80 -19.83
CA PHE A 33 -9.57 30.83 -20.21
C PHE A 33 -8.18 31.24 -19.68
N GLY A 34 -7.90 32.55 -19.67
CA GLY A 34 -6.67 33.14 -19.09
C GLY A 34 -6.61 32.92 -17.57
N ILE A 35 -7.71 33.13 -16.86
CA ILE A 35 -7.82 32.89 -15.42
C ILE A 35 -7.71 31.42 -15.09
N ILE A 36 -8.35 30.50 -15.83
CA ILE A 36 -8.24 29.07 -15.68
C ILE A 36 -6.78 28.61 -15.93
N LYS A 37 -6.11 29.14 -16.95
CA LYS A 37 -4.68 28.88 -17.19
C LYS A 37 -3.78 29.45 -16.09
N LEU A 38 -4.08 30.60 -15.51
CA LEU A 38 -3.32 31.21 -14.40
C LEU A 38 -3.53 30.43 -13.09
N ILE A 39 -4.74 29.96 -12.81
CA ILE A 39 -5.05 29.09 -11.65
C ILE A 39 -4.44 27.71 -11.86
N GLY A 40 -4.46 27.16 -13.08
CA GLY A 40 -3.79 25.90 -13.44
C GLY A 40 -2.26 26.01 -13.57
N ALA A 41 -1.69 27.20 -13.73
CA ALA A 41 -0.22 27.42 -13.82
C ALA A 41 0.45 27.63 -12.45
N GLY A 42 -0.32 27.67 -11.36
CA GLY A 42 0.15 27.93 -9.99
C GLY A 42 0.85 26.76 -9.30
N SER A 43 0.96 25.60 -9.93
CA SER A 43 1.77 24.50 -9.41
C SER A 43 2.45 23.80 -10.57
N LYS A 44 3.68 24.19 -10.88
CA LYS A 44 4.60 23.27 -11.57
C LYS A 44 4.71 22.06 -10.66
N LYS A 45 3.91 21.01 -10.89
CA LYS A 45 4.13 19.69 -10.29
C LYS A 45 5.58 19.34 -10.59
N LYS A 46 6.46 19.47 -9.60
CA LYS A 46 7.81 18.93 -9.69
C LYS A 46 7.61 17.47 -10.06
N LYS A 47 8.25 17.02 -11.12
CA LYS A 47 8.12 15.68 -11.67
C LYS A 47 8.31 14.67 -10.54
N GLY A 48 7.22 14.01 -10.12
CA GLY A 48 7.26 12.87 -9.22
C GLY A 48 6.88 13.08 -7.75
N MET A 49 6.66 14.29 -7.24
CA MET A 49 6.22 14.49 -5.84
C MET A 49 4.99 15.38 -5.78
N SER A 50 4.00 14.99 -4.96
CA SER A 50 2.82 15.81 -4.64
C SER A 50 2.57 15.78 -3.13
N GLN A 51 2.13 16.93 -2.59
CA GLN A 51 1.75 17.03 -1.18
C GLN A 51 0.39 16.37 -0.97
N LEU A 52 0.27 15.62 0.12
CA LEU A 52 -0.99 15.06 0.57
C LEU A 52 -1.79 16.09 1.36
N PRO A 53 -3.14 16.04 1.33
CA PRO A 53 -4.01 17.01 1.98
C PRO A 53 -4.12 16.82 3.50
N PHE A 54 -3.50 15.79 4.05
CA PHE A 54 -3.48 15.51 5.48
C PHE A 54 -2.04 15.45 6.01
N THR A 55 -1.89 15.50 7.32
CA THR A 55 -0.58 15.49 8.00
C THR A 55 -0.22 14.12 8.56
N SER A 56 1.01 13.98 9.03
CA SER A 56 1.50 12.75 9.67
C SER A 56 0.74 12.35 10.94
N ALA A 57 0.04 13.31 11.58
CA ALA A 57 -0.79 13.06 12.75
C ALA A 57 -2.20 12.52 12.39
N ALA A 58 -2.60 12.55 11.13
CA ALA A 58 -3.91 12.04 10.71
C ALA A 58 -3.96 10.52 10.84
N ASN A 59 -5.16 10.00 11.11
CA ASN A 59 -5.43 8.58 10.97
C ASN A 59 -5.70 8.28 9.49
N TYR A 60 -4.79 7.60 8.82
CA TYR A 60 -4.86 7.30 7.39
C TYR A 60 -4.49 5.85 7.09
N ALA A 61 -4.96 5.37 5.94
CA ALA A 61 -4.58 4.08 5.38
C ALA A 61 -4.33 4.21 3.87
N TYR A 62 -3.26 3.59 3.39
CA TYR A 62 -2.96 3.50 1.97
C TYR A 62 -3.72 2.31 1.35
N THR A 63 -4.43 2.56 0.25
CA THR A 63 -5.30 1.57 -0.42
C THR A 63 -4.61 0.85 -1.58
N GLY A 64 -3.34 1.18 -1.90
CA GLY A 64 -2.69 0.71 -3.12
C GLY A 64 -2.87 1.62 -4.34
N ALA A 65 -3.88 2.49 -4.34
CA ALA A 65 -4.14 3.48 -5.39
C ALA A 65 -4.28 4.90 -4.85
N GLY A 66 -4.70 5.04 -3.59
CA GLY A 66 -4.97 6.31 -2.93
C GLY A 66 -4.86 6.18 -1.43
N PHE A 67 -5.41 7.16 -0.73
CA PHE A 67 -5.44 7.21 0.72
C PHE A 67 -6.87 7.38 1.23
N LEU A 68 -7.18 6.64 2.28
CA LEU A 68 -8.30 6.93 3.17
C LEU A 68 -7.76 7.68 4.38
N TYR A 69 -8.40 8.76 4.77
CA TYR A 69 -8.02 9.50 5.98
C TYR A 69 -9.21 10.21 6.60
N PHE A 70 -9.12 10.44 7.91
CA PHE A 70 -10.11 11.20 8.65
C PHE A 70 -9.71 12.67 8.72
N ASP A 71 -10.67 13.55 8.43
CA ASP A 71 -10.57 14.97 8.68
C ASP A 71 -11.95 15.56 9.00
N ALA A 72 -12.02 16.43 10.04
CA ALA A 72 -13.22 17.17 10.44
C ALA A 72 -14.52 16.34 10.50
N GLY A 73 -14.45 15.10 11.02
CA GLY A 73 -15.62 14.21 11.18
C GLY A 73 -16.10 13.55 9.88
N ARG A 74 -15.26 13.53 8.87
CA ARG A 74 -15.52 12.84 7.60
C ARG A 74 -14.37 11.90 7.27
N LEU A 75 -14.68 10.82 6.57
CA LEU A 75 -13.70 9.97 5.91
C LEU A 75 -13.55 10.44 4.47
N TYR A 76 -12.34 10.72 4.05
CA TYR A 76 -12.00 11.07 2.67
C TYR A 76 -11.28 9.91 2.02
N TYR A 77 -11.55 9.71 0.74
CA TYR A 77 -10.71 8.92 -0.15
C TYR A 77 -10.16 9.83 -1.24
N GLU A 78 -8.87 9.83 -1.44
CA GLU A 78 -8.18 10.52 -2.52
C GLU A 78 -7.33 9.56 -3.33
N ASP A 79 -7.56 9.51 -4.63
CA ASP A 79 -6.78 8.72 -5.58
C ASP A 79 -5.52 9.50 -5.99
N ILE A 80 -4.36 8.86 -5.93
CA ILE A 80 -3.07 9.50 -6.25
C ILE A 80 -2.99 9.96 -7.70
N SER A 81 -3.68 9.27 -8.60
CA SER A 81 -3.57 9.46 -10.05
C SER A 81 -4.79 10.12 -10.69
N ASP A 82 -5.96 10.03 -10.06
CA ASP A 82 -7.24 10.40 -10.68
C ASP A 82 -8.20 11.03 -9.67
N ALA A 83 -8.14 12.36 -9.56
CA ALA A 83 -9.00 13.13 -8.66
C ALA A 83 -10.52 12.99 -8.95
N SER A 84 -10.92 12.42 -10.09
CA SER A 84 -12.34 12.15 -10.36
C SER A 84 -12.91 11.01 -9.52
N LYS A 85 -12.04 10.22 -8.88
CA LYS A 85 -12.41 9.13 -7.97
C LYS A 85 -12.46 9.56 -6.51
N ASP A 86 -12.09 10.80 -6.21
CA ASP A 86 -12.11 11.32 -4.85
C ASP A 86 -13.54 11.34 -4.31
N THR A 87 -13.70 10.82 -3.10
CA THR A 87 -14.99 10.73 -2.44
C THR A 87 -14.89 11.09 -0.96
N SER A 88 -16.02 11.37 -0.34
CA SER A 88 -16.06 11.55 1.11
C SER A 88 -17.34 10.98 1.71
N TYR A 89 -17.19 10.41 2.90
CA TYR A 89 -18.27 9.78 3.64
C TYR A 89 -18.46 10.50 4.98
N LYS A 90 -19.71 10.79 5.33
CA LYS A 90 -20.04 11.30 6.67
C LYS A 90 -20.00 10.15 7.66
N ILE A 91 -19.25 10.30 8.74
CA ILE A 91 -19.09 9.28 9.78
C ILE A 91 -19.49 9.88 11.12
N ASN A 92 -20.22 9.12 11.92
CA ASN A 92 -20.79 9.60 13.18
C ASN A 92 -19.97 9.18 14.41
N THR A 93 -18.82 8.52 14.23
CA THR A 93 -18.01 7.95 15.33
C THR A 93 -16.58 8.45 15.27
N GLU A 94 -16.08 8.91 16.41
CA GLU A 94 -14.68 9.19 16.69
C GLU A 94 -13.98 7.88 17.10
N GLU A 95 -12.66 7.74 16.93
CA GLU A 95 -11.84 6.57 17.32
C GLU A 95 -11.97 5.30 16.46
N LEU A 96 -12.25 5.43 15.18
CA LEU A 96 -12.19 4.29 14.26
C LEU A 96 -10.78 4.03 13.77
N LYS A 97 -10.39 2.76 13.71
CA LYS A 97 -9.18 2.29 13.02
C LYS A 97 -9.49 2.05 11.55
N LEU A 98 -8.48 2.25 10.70
CA LEU A 98 -8.55 2.02 9.26
C LEU A 98 -7.75 0.77 8.89
N ALA A 99 -8.30 -0.08 8.05
CA ALA A 99 -7.55 -1.08 7.29
C ALA A 99 -7.98 -1.01 5.82
N ALA A 100 -7.03 -1.10 4.92
CA ALA A 100 -7.32 -0.95 3.51
C ALA A 100 -6.41 -1.84 2.65
N SER A 101 -6.95 -2.23 1.51
CA SER A 101 -6.25 -2.84 0.38
C SER A 101 -6.73 -2.16 -0.90
N ARG A 102 -6.25 -2.65 -2.06
CA ARG A 102 -6.70 -2.15 -3.35
C ARG A 102 -8.18 -2.42 -3.63
N GLY A 103 -8.73 -3.51 -3.09
CA GLY A 103 -10.09 -3.96 -3.37
C GLY A 103 -11.11 -3.61 -2.30
N ILE A 104 -10.69 -3.61 -1.02
CA ILE A 104 -11.57 -3.41 0.13
C ILE A 104 -10.92 -2.48 1.13
N SER A 105 -11.74 -1.63 1.73
CA SER A 105 -11.36 -0.79 2.86
C SER A 105 -12.41 -0.89 3.96
N VAL A 106 -11.96 -0.87 5.21
CA VAL A 106 -12.85 -1.01 6.36
C VAL A 106 -12.52 -0.01 7.46
N LEU A 107 -13.55 0.38 8.17
CA LEU A 107 -13.51 1.08 9.44
C LEU A 107 -13.81 0.07 10.55
N TYR A 108 -13.06 0.08 11.61
CA TYR A 108 -13.34 -0.84 12.71
C TYR A 108 -12.95 -0.25 14.06
N HIS A 109 -13.58 -0.75 15.09
CA HIS A 109 -13.20 -0.57 16.48
C HIS A 109 -13.33 -1.90 17.21
N ASP A 110 -13.20 -1.89 18.53
CA ASP A 110 -13.08 -3.12 19.31
C ASP A 110 -14.25 -4.10 19.16
N THR A 111 -15.45 -3.65 18.80
CA THR A 111 -16.66 -4.51 18.72
C THR A 111 -17.43 -4.39 17.41
N ALA A 112 -16.97 -3.62 16.45
CA ALA A 112 -17.67 -3.48 15.17
C ALA A 112 -16.72 -3.22 14.00
N LEU A 113 -17.20 -3.53 12.79
CA LEU A 113 -16.53 -3.30 11.54
C LEU A 113 -17.53 -2.82 10.50
N GLN A 114 -17.15 -1.86 9.69
CA GLN A 114 -17.93 -1.37 8.55
C GLN A 114 -17.06 -1.38 7.29
N ILE A 115 -17.56 -1.98 6.22
CA ILE A 115 -16.93 -1.93 4.90
C ILE A 115 -17.25 -0.57 4.27
N VAL A 116 -16.23 0.17 3.82
CA VAL A 116 -16.41 1.50 3.20
C VAL A 116 -17.15 1.35 1.88
N GLY A 117 -18.28 2.06 1.75
CA GLY A 117 -19.16 1.93 0.59
C GLY A 117 -20.03 0.66 0.58
N GLY A 118 -19.96 -0.17 1.62
CA GLY A 118 -20.81 -1.35 1.82
C GLY A 118 -22.08 -1.03 2.60
N GLY A 119 -22.74 -2.10 3.05
CA GLY A 119 -24.00 -2.05 3.82
C GLY A 119 -23.81 -1.66 5.30
N ASP A 120 -24.63 -2.27 6.14
CA ASP A 120 -24.66 -2.02 7.59
C ASP A 120 -23.37 -2.46 8.29
N SER A 121 -23.12 -1.87 9.44
CA SER A 121 -22.00 -2.25 10.29
C SER A 121 -22.19 -3.65 10.86
N LEU A 122 -21.14 -4.46 10.81
CA LEU A 122 -21.08 -5.76 11.50
C LEU A 122 -20.76 -5.51 12.96
N VAL A 123 -21.60 -6.02 13.86
CA VAL A 123 -21.41 -5.91 15.30
C VAL A 123 -21.05 -7.28 15.87
N PHE A 124 -20.03 -7.33 16.70
CA PHE A 124 -19.48 -8.56 17.28
C PHE A 124 -19.78 -8.64 18.78
N SER A 125 -20.04 -9.85 19.27
CA SER A 125 -20.23 -10.12 20.69
C SER A 125 -18.92 -10.14 21.49
N GLY A 126 -17.77 -10.08 20.81
CA GLY A 126 -16.44 -10.11 21.40
C GLY A 126 -15.57 -8.99 20.85
N LYS A 127 -14.24 -9.14 21.01
CA LYS A 127 -13.28 -8.09 20.67
C LYS A 127 -12.63 -8.34 19.32
N VAL A 128 -12.52 -7.29 18.48
CA VAL A 128 -11.71 -7.30 17.27
C VAL A 128 -10.25 -7.07 17.65
N LEU A 129 -9.41 -8.06 17.42
CA LEU A 129 -7.97 -8.05 17.71
C LEU A 129 -7.14 -7.56 16.52
N GLY A 130 -7.60 -7.82 15.30
CA GLY A 130 -6.91 -7.42 14.08
C GLY A 130 -7.76 -7.57 12.84
N VAL A 131 -7.45 -6.79 11.81
CA VAL A 131 -8.13 -6.82 10.52
C VAL A 131 -7.11 -6.83 9.40
N ARG A 132 -7.34 -7.65 8.38
CA ARG A 132 -6.59 -7.65 7.12
C ARG A 132 -7.56 -7.59 5.96
N CYS A 133 -7.25 -6.73 5.01
CA CYS A 133 -8.02 -6.57 3.77
C CYS A 133 -7.28 -7.27 2.63
N GLY A 134 -7.98 -8.15 1.92
CA GLY A 134 -7.57 -8.72 0.64
C GLY A 134 -8.15 -7.92 -0.53
N ASN A 135 -8.24 -8.54 -1.70
CA ASN A 135 -8.86 -7.90 -2.86
C ASN A 135 -10.40 -7.97 -2.80
N ASP A 136 -10.94 -9.12 -2.40
CA ASP A 136 -12.38 -9.38 -2.37
C ASP A 136 -12.90 -9.79 -0.98
N HIS A 137 -12.00 -10.03 -0.01
CA HIS A 137 -12.34 -10.48 1.33
C HIS A 137 -11.66 -9.66 2.43
N VAL A 138 -12.31 -9.68 3.59
CA VAL A 138 -11.77 -9.12 4.84
C VAL A 138 -11.64 -10.25 5.85
N ALA A 139 -10.46 -10.42 6.43
CA ALA A 139 -10.21 -11.34 7.53
C ALA A 139 -10.17 -10.55 8.84
N VAL A 140 -11.03 -10.93 9.78
CA VAL A 140 -11.17 -10.31 11.10
C VAL A 140 -10.74 -11.32 12.16
N LEU A 141 -9.61 -11.06 12.80
CA LEU A 141 -9.21 -11.79 13.99
C LEU A 141 -10.01 -11.24 15.17
N ARG A 142 -10.76 -12.08 15.83
CA ARG A 142 -11.58 -11.69 16.98
C ARG A 142 -11.46 -12.69 18.12
N GLU A 143 -11.65 -12.20 19.31
CA GLU A 143 -11.90 -12.98 20.53
C GLU A 143 -13.40 -12.98 20.77
N ASP A 144 -13.99 -14.13 21.07
CA ASP A 144 -15.40 -14.24 21.46
C ASP A 144 -15.60 -13.96 22.97
N SER A 145 -16.85 -13.93 23.40
CA SER A 145 -17.19 -13.69 24.82
C SER A 145 -16.76 -14.81 25.78
N ALA A 146 -16.38 -15.97 25.27
CA ALA A 146 -15.89 -17.12 26.04
C ALA A 146 -14.35 -17.19 26.07
N GLY A 147 -13.65 -16.28 25.38
CA GLY A 147 -12.19 -16.23 25.25
C GLY A 147 -11.65 -17.09 24.07
N GLY A 148 -12.53 -17.63 23.24
CA GLY A 148 -12.14 -18.30 22.00
C GLY A 148 -11.66 -17.29 20.94
N THR A 149 -10.64 -17.65 20.19
CA THR A 149 -10.09 -16.79 19.13
C THR A 149 -10.37 -17.39 17.76
N ALA A 150 -10.84 -16.57 16.82
CA ALA A 150 -11.15 -16.98 15.46
C ALA A 150 -10.79 -15.92 14.44
N ILE A 151 -10.39 -16.34 13.24
CA ILE A 151 -10.39 -15.51 12.05
C ILE A 151 -11.72 -15.74 11.33
N VAL A 152 -12.55 -14.71 11.25
CA VAL A 152 -13.80 -14.73 10.48
C VAL A 152 -13.58 -13.97 9.17
N ILE A 153 -13.98 -14.58 8.07
CA ILE A 153 -13.77 -14.05 6.73
C ILE A 153 -15.11 -13.52 6.19
N TYR A 154 -15.10 -12.29 5.72
CA TYR A 154 -16.26 -11.62 5.11
C TYR A 154 -15.95 -11.25 3.66
N ASP A 155 -16.96 -11.30 2.79
CA ASP A 155 -16.90 -10.73 1.46
C ASP A 155 -17.06 -9.19 1.52
N LYS A 156 -16.95 -8.53 0.36
CA LYS A 156 -17.11 -7.08 0.22
C LYS A 156 -18.52 -6.55 0.53
N ASN A 157 -19.51 -7.42 0.66
CA ASN A 157 -20.88 -7.07 1.05
C ASN A 157 -21.11 -7.27 2.57
N GLY A 158 -20.11 -7.73 3.31
CA GLY A 158 -20.20 -8.02 4.74
C GLY A 158 -20.86 -9.39 5.04
N ILE A 159 -20.94 -10.27 4.04
CA ILE A 159 -21.47 -11.62 4.24
C ILE A 159 -20.32 -12.51 4.72
N GLN A 160 -20.55 -13.22 5.84
CA GLN A 160 -19.57 -14.19 6.33
C GLN A 160 -19.41 -15.33 5.32
N VAL A 161 -18.17 -15.53 4.88
CA VAL A 161 -17.79 -16.58 3.93
C VAL A 161 -17.34 -17.83 4.68
N ASP A 162 -16.50 -17.66 5.71
CA ASP A 162 -15.91 -18.77 6.46
C ASP A 162 -15.42 -18.31 7.84
N GLN A 163 -14.98 -19.30 8.67
CA GLN A 163 -14.37 -19.06 9.97
C GLN A 163 -13.32 -20.14 10.26
N MET A 164 -12.23 -19.74 10.89
CA MET A 164 -11.18 -20.60 11.40
C MET A 164 -10.96 -20.30 12.87
N ASP A 165 -11.08 -21.32 13.72
CA ASP A 165 -10.86 -21.19 15.16
C ASP A 165 -9.39 -21.50 15.50
N PHE A 166 -8.84 -20.74 16.45
CA PHE A 166 -7.44 -20.82 16.88
C PHE A 166 -7.34 -20.80 18.39
N ASP A 167 -6.32 -21.45 18.92
CA ASP A 167 -5.85 -21.15 20.26
C ASP A 167 -5.11 -19.79 20.22
N ALA A 168 -5.57 -18.83 21.03
CA ALA A 168 -5.15 -17.41 20.96
C ALA A 168 -3.65 -17.20 21.11
N THR A 169 -2.95 -18.12 21.76
CA THR A 169 -1.51 -18.02 22.08
C THR A 169 -0.61 -18.40 20.94
N ASP A 170 -1.12 -19.04 19.90
CA ASP A 170 -0.30 -19.68 18.86
C ASP A 170 -0.27 -18.87 17.57
N LEU A 171 -1.30 -18.06 17.27
CA LEU A 171 -1.37 -17.25 16.05
C LEU A 171 -0.46 -16.03 16.15
N ILE A 172 0.63 -16.00 15.38
CA ILE A 172 1.59 -14.90 15.35
C ILE A 172 1.42 -14.01 14.11
N GLY A 173 0.70 -14.46 13.09
CA GLY A 173 0.43 -13.66 11.90
C GLY A 173 -0.63 -14.24 11.01
N PHE A 174 -1.29 -13.38 10.24
CA PHE A 174 -2.20 -13.77 9.17
C PHE A 174 -2.30 -12.67 8.12
N GLY A 175 -2.73 -13.04 6.92
CA GLY A 175 -2.93 -12.10 5.84
C GLY A 175 -3.37 -12.77 4.55
N PHE A 176 -3.44 -11.98 3.49
CA PHE A 176 -3.75 -12.47 2.15
C PHE A 176 -2.50 -12.51 1.29
N SER A 177 -2.46 -13.46 0.34
CA SER A 177 -1.46 -13.45 -0.72
C SER A 177 -1.69 -12.25 -1.65
N ASN A 178 -0.60 -11.74 -2.26
CA ASN A 178 -0.68 -10.70 -3.28
C ASN A 178 -0.85 -11.28 -4.70
N THR A 179 -1.16 -12.58 -4.79
CA THR A 179 -1.39 -13.29 -6.07
C THR A 179 -2.82 -13.09 -6.57
N SER A 180 -3.08 -13.41 -7.84
CA SER A 180 -4.41 -13.30 -8.47
C SER A 180 -5.47 -14.16 -7.75
N ASP A 181 -5.05 -15.32 -7.23
CA ASP A 181 -5.91 -16.20 -6.45
C ASP A 181 -5.75 -15.83 -4.97
N GLU A 182 -6.77 -15.18 -4.41
CA GLU A 182 -6.73 -14.72 -3.04
C GLU A 182 -6.66 -15.90 -2.06
N THR A 183 -5.47 -16.11 -1.53
CA THR A 183 -5.17 -17.13 -0.53
C THR A 183 -5.01 -16.47 0.82
N LEU A 184 -5.79 -16.90 1.81
CA LEU A 184 -5.54 -16.54 3.19
C LEU A 184 -4.41 -17.42 3.72
N TRP A 185 -3.50 -16.82 4.47
CA TRP A 185 -2.48 -17.56 5.19
C TRP A 185 -2.52 -17.23 6.68
N THR A 186 -2.17 -18.23 7.49
CA THR A 186 -1.96 -18.08 8.93
C THR A 186 -0.58 -18.61 9.29
N LEU A 187 0.02 -17.98 10.28
CA LEU A 187 1.30 -18.36 10.85
C LEU A 187 1.13 -18.54 12.36
N GLU A 188 1.39 -19.75 12.82
CA GLU A 188 1.30 -20.13 14.21
C GLU A 188 2.69 -20.45 14.77
N ALA A 189 2.92 -20.27 16.07
CA ALA A 189 4.16 -20.62 16.75
C ALA A 189 3.86 -21.43 18.01
N ASP A 190 4.41 -22.66 18.05
CA ASP A 190 4.38 -23.50 19.24
C ASP A 190 5.66 -23.30 20.05
N TYR A 191 5.50 -22.90 21.31
CA TYR A 191 6.56 -22.70 22.29
C TYR A 191 6.54 -23.76 23.39
N SER A 192 5.74 -24.82 23.27
CA SER A 192 5.65 -25.90 24.24
C SER A 192 6.88 -26.80 24.25
N THR A 193 7.68 -26.74 23.18
CA THR A 193 8.96 -27.46 23.03
C THR A 193 10.16 -26.55 23.35
N PRO A 194 11.36 -27.10 23.68
CA PRO A 194 12.56 -26.31 23.97
C PRO A 194 13.01 -25.36 22.85
N THR A 195 12.61 -25.63 21.63
CA THR A 195 12.85 -24.78 20.46
C THR A 195 11.52 -24.47 19.78
N PRO A 196 11.32 -23.23 19.30
CA PRO A 196 10.06 -22.83 18.69
C PRO A 196 9.81 -23.63 17.40
N VAL A 197 8.53 -23.91 17.15
CA VAL A 197 8.07 -24.52 15.92
C VAL A 197 7.09 -23.56 15.27
N SER A 198 7.36 -23.12 14.05
CA SER A 198 6.43 -22.29 13.29
C SER A 198 5.68 -23.11 12.26
N THR A 199 4.38 -22.89 12.17
CA THR A 199 3.52 -23.56 11.19
C THR A 199 2.81 -22.53 10.30
N LEU A 200 3.13 -22.53 9.01
CA LEU A 200 2.37 -21.82 7.99
C LEU A 200 1.23 -22.71 7.51
N THR A 201 0.01 -22.19 7.51
CA THR A 201 -1.14 -22.80 6.83
C THR A 201 -1.63 -21.86 5.74
N THR A 202 -1.88 -22.40 4.55
CA THR A 202 -2.47 -21.68 3.41
C THR A 202 -3.87 -22.21 3.13
N TYR A 203 -4.80 -21.28 2.84
CA TYR A 203 -6.20 -21.57 2.67
C TYR A 203 -6.75 -20.86 1.43
N ASN A 204 -7.34 -21.63 0.51
CA ASN A 204 -7.96 -21.08 -0.69
C ASN A 204 -9.43 -20.73 -0.41
N LEU A 205 -9.77 -19.46 -0.50
CA LEU A 205 -11.10 -18.95 -0.18
C LEU A 205 -12.18 -19.38 -1.19
N ALA A 206 -11.83 -19.52 -2.46
CA ALA A 206 -12.78 -19.93 -3.47
C ALA A 206 -13.26 -21.37 -3.28
N THR A 207 -12.35 -22.28 -2.88
CA THR A 207 -12.66 -23.69 -2.64
C THR A 207 -12.97 -24.00 -1.17
N ARG A 208 -12.72 -23.07 -0.26
CA ARG A 208 -12.84 -23.21 1.21
C ARG A 208 -12.06 -24.40 1.74
N ARG A 209 -10.81 -24.51 1.34
CA ARG A 209 -9.94 -25.64 1.72
C ARG A 209 -8.53 -25.20 2.02
N THR A 210 -7.93 -25.84 3.03
CA THR A 210 -6.50 -25.81 3.26
C THR A 210 -5.78 -26.35 2.02
N THR A 211 -4.83 -25.58 1.49
CA THR A 211 -4.04 -25.93 0.32
C THR A 211 -2.67 -26.46 0.70
N GLY A 212 -2.14 -26.04 1.86
CA GLY A 212 -0.86 -26.52 2.35
C GLY A 212 -0.65 -26.22 3.82
N VAL A 213 0.23 -27.03 4.41
CA VAL A 213 0.75 -26.84 5.77
C VAL A 213 2.26 -27.06 5.73
N MET A 214 3.04 -26.10 6.21
CA MET A 214 4.50 -26.15 6.29
C MET A 214 4.95 -25.89 7.72
N THR A 215 5.66 -26.86 8.30
CA THR A 215 6.22 -26.74 9.64
C THR A 215 7.73 -26.46 9.56
N VAL A 216 8.18 -25.42 10.25
CA VAL A 216 9.59 -25.03 10.38
C VAL A 216 10.02 -25.26 11.82
N GLN A 217 10.86 -26.27 12.02
CA GLN A 217 11.33 -26.70 13.32
C GLN A 217 12.54 -25.91 13.79
N GLY A 218 12.60 -25.59 15.09
CA GLY A 218 13.73 -24.93 15.74
C GLY A 218 13.90 -23.48 15.38
N GLN A 219 12.95 -22.83 14.74
CA GLN A 219 13.02 -21.45 14.30
C GLN A 219 11.65 -20.78 14.34
N LEU A 220 11.68 -19.48 14.63
CA LEU A 220 10.53 -18.61 14.45
C LEU A 220 10.54 -18.05 13.01
N VAL A 221 9.45 -18.27 12.28
CA VAL A 221 9.19 -17.58 11.00
C VAL A 221 8.69 -16.18 11.31
N GLU A 222 9.33 -15.18 10.72
CA GLU A 222 9.06 -13.74 10.98
C GLU A 222 8.31 -13.10 9.81
N ASN A 223 8.53 -13.59 8.57
CA ASN A 223 7.91 -13.03 7.38
C ASN A 223 7.47 -14.15 6.41
N VAL A 224 6.30 -13.96 5.82
CA VAL A 224 5.74 -14.81 4.76
C VAL A 224 5.56 -13.97 3.51
N LEU A 225 6.22 -14.37 2.40
CA LEU A 225 6.22 -13.63 1.15
C LEU A 225 5.69 -14.53 0.03
N PHE A 226 4.70 -14.02 -0.70
CA PHE A 226 4.16 -14.72 -1.86
C PHE A 226 4.72 -14.13 -3.15
N THR A 227 5.23 -15.00 -4.01
CA THR A 227 5.53 -14.70 -5.41
C THR A 227 4.51 -15.40 -6.32
N ASN A 228 4.66 -15.28 -7.63
CA ASN A 228 3.76 -15.96 -8.56
C ASN A 228 3.84 -17.49 -8.47
N ASN A 229 5.00 -18.05 -8.07
CA ASN A 229 5.29 -19.47 -8.16
C ASN A 229 5.75 -20.11 -6.84
N SER A 230 5.99 -19.32 -5.81
CA SER A 230 6.59 -19.80 -4.56
C SER A 230 6.15 -18.97 -3.36
N ILE A 231 6.29 -19.56 -2.17
CA ILE A 231 6.20 -18.88 -0.89
C ILE A 231 7.61 -18.87 -0.27
N PHE A 232 8.05 -17.71 0.20
CA PHE A 232 9.29 -17.57 0.96
C PHE A 232 8.97 -17.33 2.43
N LEU A 233 9.61 -18.09 3.29
CA LEU A 233 9.55 -17.94 4.74
C LEU A 233 10.90 -17.43 5.21
N SER A 234 10.93 -16.18 5.72
CA SER A 234 12.12 -15.67 6.40
C SER A 234 12.00 -16.01 7.87
N ALA A 235 12.84 -16.93 8.32
CA ALA A 235 12.93 -17.37 9.71
C ALA A 235 14.17 -16.76 10.37
N THR A 236 14.31 -16.96 11.69
CA THR A 236 15.39 -16.38 12.50
C THR A 236 16.81 -16.72 12.01
N SER A 237 16.99 -17.85 11.35
CA SER A 237 18.30 -18.26 10.84
C SER A 237 18.30 -18.79 9.42
N SER A 238 17.12 -18.92 8.79
CA SER A 238 16.97 -19.48 7.44
C SER A 238 15.99 -18.68 6.58
N LEU A 239 16.29 -18.60 5.30
CA LEU A 239 15.33 -18.30 4.26
C LEU A 239 14.92 -19.60 3.59
N ILE A 240 13.62 -19.88 3.58
CA ILE A 240 13.05 -21.14 3.08
C ILE A 240 12.15 -20.80 1.90
N ARG A 241 12.32 -21.48 0.76
CA ARG A 241 11.39 -21.40 -0.37
C ARG A 241 10.52 -22.66 -0.40
N CYS A 242 9.22 -22.46 -0.44
CA CYS A 242 8.22 -23.50 -0.55
C CYS A 242 7.50 -23.42 -1.90
N ASN A 243 6.84 -24.49 -2.31
CA ASN A 243 5.87 -24.44 -3.41
C ASN A 243 4.73 -23.45 -3.07
N LEU A 244 3.97 -23.02 -4.09
CA LEU A 244 2.89 -22.04 -3.91
C LEU A 244 1.77 -22.53 -2.98
N ALA A 245 1.55 -23.83 -2.86
CA ALA A 245 0.63 -24.39 -1.89
C ALA A 245 1.13 -24.30 -0.45
N GLY A 246 2.44 -24.01 -0.22
CA GLY A 246 3.02 -23.92 1.12
C GLY A 246 3.12 -25.29 1.81
N SER A 247 3.25 -26.39 1.06
CA SER A 247 3.28 -27.75 1.61
C SER A 247 4.58 -28.49 1.41
N THR A 248 5.50 -27.97 0.59
CA THR A 248 6.76 -28.65 0.26
C THR A 248 7.89 -27.64 0.18
N GLU A 249 8.94 -27.89 0.96
CA GLU A 249 10.19 -27.13 0.90
C GLU A 249 10.94 -27.46 -0.38
N ALA A 250 11.27 -26.44 -1.15
CA ALA A 250 12.04 -26.57 -2.38
C ALA A 250 13.51 -26.16 -2.18
N TYR A 251 13.79 -25.24 -1.26
CA TYR A 251 15.13 -24.71 -1.04
C TYR A 251 15.24 -24.06 0.34
N ARG A 252 16.43 -24.16 0.96
CA ARG A 252 16.75 -23.49 2.22
C ARG A 252 18.17 -22.93 2.17
N MET A 253 18.32 -21.71 2.69
CA MET A 253 19.64 -21.11 2.89
C MET A 253 19.73 -20.46 4.26
N THR A 254 20.96 -20.37 4.79
CA THR A 254 21.23 -19.75 6.06
C THR A 254 21.33 -18.24 5.92
N VAL A 255 20.61 -17.50 6.81
CA VAL A 255 20.65 -16.05 6.94
C VAL A 255 20.95 -15.62 8.38
N TYR A 256 21.64 -16.48 9.13
CA TYR A 256 21.92 -16.29 10.55
C TYR A 256 22.57 -14.92 10.84
N GLY A 257 22.03 -14.18 11.83
CA GLY A 257 22.46 -12.84 12.19
C GLY A 257 21.92 -11.72 11.28
N TRP A 258 21.10 -12.05 10.32
CA TRP A 258 20.46 -11.09 9.39
C TRP A 258 18.94 -11.20 9.48
N GLU A 259 18.25 -10.07 9.34
CA GLU A 259 16.79 -10.00 9.31
C GLU A 259 16.31 -9.37 8.00
N LEU A 260 15.20 -9.88 7.48
CA LEU A 260 14.57 -9.37 6.29
C LEU A 260 13.82 -8.07 6.63
N LEU A 261 14.23 -6.96 6.00
CA LEU A 261 13.56 -5.67 6.18
C LEU A 261 12.58 -5.33 5.06
N ASP A 262 12.88 -5.72 3.84
CA ASP A 262 12.00 -5.43 2.70
C ASP A 262 12.24 -6.41 1.55
N TYR A 263 11.31 -6.43 0.61
CA TYR A 263 11.39 -7.24 -0.61
C TYR A 263 10.71 -6.53 -1.79
N SER A 264 11.09 -6.95 -2.98
CA SER A 264 10.44 -6.56 -4.24
C SER A 264 10.37 -7.76 -5.17
N ILE A 265 9.20 -8.01 -5.74
CA ILE A 265 8.98 -9.09 -6.70
C ILE A 265 9.10 -8.52 -8.11
N VAL A 266 10.01 -9.06 -8.89
CA VAL A 266 10.21 -8.71 -10.29
C VAL A 266 10.15 -9.96 -11.16
N ASP A 267 10.05 -9.82 -12.48
CA ASP A 267 9.88 -10.94 -13.42
C ASP A 267 10.99 -12.01 -13.30
N SER A 268 12.20 -11.59 -12.91
CA SER A 268 13.34 -12.50 -12.71
C SER A 268 13.36 -13.22 -11.36
N GLY A 269 12.37 -12.94 -10.48
CA GLY A 269 12.26 -13.48 -9.14
C GLY A 269 12.38 -12.41 -8.04
N PRO A 270 12.31 -12.81 -6.76
CA PRO A 270 12.37 -11.88 -5.66
C PRO A 270 13.77 -11.29 -5.46
N VAL A 271 13.81 -10.02 -5.12
CA VAL A 271 14.96 -9.34 -4.51
C VAL A 271 14.62 -9.11 -3.05
N LEU A 272 15.44 -9.60 -2.14
CA LEU A 272 15.22 -9.52 -0.70
C LEU A 272 16.30 -8.65 -0.06
N MET A 273 15.91 -7.74 0.83
CA MET A 273 16.79 -6.83 1.53
C MET A 273 16.97 -7.27 2.98
N TYR A 274 18.19 -7.62 3.33
CA TYR A 274 18.56 -8.02 4.68
C TYR A 274 19.50 -7.01 5.32
N CYS A 275 19.30 -6.77 6.61
CA CYS A 275 20.18 -5.97 7.46
C CYS A 275 20.64 -6.79 8.66
N GLN A 276 21.70 -6.37 9.30
CA GLN A 276 22.23 -7.05 10.49
C GLN A 276 21.20 -6.94 11.61
N ARG A 277 20.84 -8.07 12.21
CA ARG A 277 19.86 -8.17 13.28
C ARG A 277 20.30 -7.37 14.51
N GLY A 278 19.38 -6.57 15.05
CA GLY A 278 19.58 -5.79 16.27
C GLY A 278 20.56 -4.62 16.13
N ALA A 279 20.98 -4.24 14.93
CA ALA A 279 21.79 -3.06 14.72
C ALA A 279 20.93 -1.78 14.73
N GLU A 280 21.28 -0.78 15.53
CA GLU A 280 20.60 0.52 15.55
C GLU A 280 20.78 1.31 14.23
N ALA A 281 21.93 1.14 13.57
CA ALA A 281 22.24 1.73 12.29
C ALA A 281 22.74 0.66 11.32
N HIS A 282 22.06 0.49 10.21
CA HIS A 282 22.43 -0.51 9.21
C HIS A 282 23.56 0.03 8.33
N SER A 283 24.80 -0.25 8.72
CA SER A 283 26.02 0.11 7.95
C SER A 283 26.19 -0.75 6.69
N THR A 284 25.54 -1.91 6.64
CA THR A 284 25.59 -2.84 5.52
C THR A 284 24.21 -3.40 5.23
N ILE A 285 23.79 -3.29 3.99
CA ILE A 285 22.57 -3.90 3.45
C ILE A 285 23.01 -5.05 2.53
N LYS A 286 22.43 -6.23 2.72
CA LYS A 286 22.60 -7.37 1.80
C LYS A 286 21.38 -7.53 0.90
N LEU A 287 21.62 -7.66 -0.38
CA LEU A 287 20.61 -7.94 -1.39
C LEU A 287 20.76 -9.38 -1.85
N TYR A 288 19.71 -10.17 -1.65
CA TYR A 288 19.62 -11.56 -2.10
C TYR A 288 18.72 -11.61 -3.32
N THR A 289 19.25 -12.06 -4.45
CA THR A 289 18.49 -12.27 -5.68
C THR A 289 18.39 -13.76 -5.96
N MET A 290 17.18 -14.26 -6.15
CA MET A 290 16.91 -15.66 -6.44
C MET A 290 16.11 -15.75 -7.72
N ALA A 291 16.54 -16.61 -8.66
CA ALA A 291 15.75 -16.89 -9.86
C ALA A 291 14.51 -17.74 -9.50
N GLU A 292 13.35 -17.38 -10.04
CA GLU A 292 12.17 -18.24 -9.95
C GLU A 292 12.37 -19.52 -10.77
N GLY A 293 12.04 -20.66 -10.18
CA GLY A 293 12.08 -21.97 -10.85
C GLY A 293 13.41 -22.72 -10.79
N GLU A 294 14.52 -22.09 -10.44
CA GLU A 294 15.80 -22.78 -10.29
C GLU A 294 16.10 -23.13 -8.83
N VAL A 295 16.58 -24.33 -8.59
CA VAL A 295 17.25 -24.75 -7.35
C VAL A 295 18.67 -24.17 -7.42
N GLY A 296 18.80 -22.84 -7.36
CA GLY A 296 20.06 -22.15 -7.49
C GLY A 296 20.47 -21.41 -6.23
N THR A 297 21.76 -21.21 -6.07
CA THR A 297 22.31 -20.37 -5.00
C THR A 297 21.85 -18.92 -5.21
N ALA A 298 21.37 -18.29 -4.14
CA ALA A 298 21.09 -16.86 -4.16
C ALA A 298 22.35 -16.06 -4.52
N GLN A 299 22.22 -15.10 -5.42
CA GLN A 299 23.28 -14.09 -5.62
C GLN A 299 23.17 -13.09 -4.47
N ILE A 300 24.29 -12.80 -3.82
CA ILE A 300 24.34 -11.91 -2.66
C ILE A 300 25.21 -10.71 -3.02
N ALA A 301 24.66 -9.52 -2.93
CA ALA A 301 25.38 -8.27 -3.05
C ALA A 301 25.37 -7.54 -1.71
N SER A 302 26.41 -6.76 -1.42
CA SER A 302 26.49 -5.92 -0.23
C SER A 302 26.55 -4.45 -0.65
N VAL A 303 25.75 -3.61 0.00
CA VAL A 303 25.72 -2.16 -0.20
C VAL A 303 26.02 -1.49 1.14
N HIS A 304 26.88 -0.49 1.12
CA HIS A 304 27.10 0.41 2.25
C HIS A 304 26.33 1.71 1.98
N PRO A 305 25.17 1.91 2.61
CA PRO A 305 24.36 3.11 2.38
C PRO A 305 25.06 4.35 2.93
N PRO A 306 24.74 5.56 2.41
CA PRO A 306 25.20 6.82 3.00
C PRO A 306 24.82 6.92 4.49
N THR A 307 25.73 7.49 5.29
CA THR A 307 25.47 7.70 6.72
C THR A 307 24.29 8.67 6.92
N GLY A 308 23.42 8.37 7.88
CA GLY A 308 22.28 9.23 8.23
C GLY A 308 21.14 9.16 7.20
N TYR A 309 21.02 8.08 6.47
CA TYR A 309 19.85 7.87 5.63
C TYR A 309 18.56 7.79 6.48
N VAL A 310 17.45 8.23 5.90
CA VAL A 310 16.14 8.34 6.57
C VAL A 310 15.11 7.33 6.05
N GLY A 311 15.53 6.48 5.13
CA GLY A 311 14.74 5.36 4.62
C GLY A 311 15.52 4.56 3.60
N ALA A 312 15.42 3.23 3.65
CA ALA A 312 16.01 2.31 2.69
C ALA A 312 15.05 1.15 2.44
N PHE A 313 14.73 0.89 1.17
CA PHE A 313 13.80 -0.16 0.77
C PHE A 313 13.94 -0.49 -0.71
N LEU A 314 13.34 -1.60 -1.11
CA LEU A 314 13.36 -2.08 -2.49
C LEU A 314 12.16 -1.56 -3.29
N MET A 315 12.39 -1.09 -4.50
CA MET A 315 11.35 -0.70 -5.45
C MET A 315 11.69 -1.24 -6.83
N LYS A 316 10.80 -2.03 -7.42
CA LYS A 316 11.00 -2.64 -8.75
C LYS A 316 12.36 -3.34 -8.87
N GLY A 317 12.74 -4.09 -7.82
CA GLY A 317 14.00 -4.82 -7.76
C GLY A 317 15.27 -3.98 -7.55
N LYS A 318 15.15 -2.68 -7.28
CA LYS A 318 16.27 -1.77 -7.01
C LYS A 318 16.23 -1.32 -5.57
N LEU A 319 17.39 -1.19 -4.93
CA LEU A 319 17.49 -0.58 -3.61
C LEU A 319 17.46 0.94 -3.73
N CYS A 320 16.51 1.57 -3.07
CA CYS A 320 16.35 3.01 -2.93
C CYS A 320 16.77 3.41 -1.51
N VAL A 321 17.74 4.30 -1.38
CA VAL A 321 18.21 4.83 -0.10
C VAL A 321 18.01 6.34 -0.09
N TYR A 322 17.17 6.81 0.82
CA TYR A 322 16.84 8.22 0.99
C TYR A 322 17.69 8.81 2.12
N THR A 323 18.43 9.86 1.81
CA THR A 323 18.99 10.78 2.80
C THR A 323 18.05 11.98 2.97
N PRO A 324 18.30 12.91 3.88
CA PRO A 324 17.45 14.11 4.00
C PRO A 324 17.29 14.91 2.71
N THR A 325 18.25 14.88 1.80
CA THR A 325 18.26 15.72 0.59
C THR A 325 18.42 14.98 -0.72
N GLU A 326 18.79 13.70 -0.68
CA GLU A 326 19.15 12.94 -1.88
C GLU A 326 18.52 11.55 -1.87
N LEU A 327 18.30 11.00 -3.06
CA LEU A 327 17.95 9.60 -3.30
C LEU A 327 19.09 8.91 -4.04
N TYR A 328 19.59 7.85 -3.46
CA TYR A 328 20.55 6.92 -4.05
C TYR A 328 19.81 5.67 -4.53
N THR A 329 20.02 5.28 -5.78
CA THR A 329 19.42 4.07 -6.36
C THR A 329 20.52 3.09 -6.72
N TYR A 330 20.42 1.86 -6.19
CA TYR A 330 21.36 0.77 -6.47
C TYR A 330 20.66 -0.35 -7.23
N SER A 331 21.41 -1.04 -8.08
CA SER A 331 20.96 -2.28 -8.73
C SER A 331 20.83 -3.41 -7.69
N ALA A 332 20.15 -4.51 -8.06
CA ALA A 332 20.12 -5.74 -7.25
C ALA A 332 21.53 -6.37 -7.06
N LYS A 333 22.52 -5.95 -7.86
CA LYS A 333 23.93 -6.35 -7.72
C LYS A 333 24.76 -5.44 -6.82
N GLY A 334 24.11 -4.41 -6.23
CA GLY A 334 24.77 -3.45 -5.33
C GLY A 334 25.50 -2.30 -6.04
N GLU A 335 25.36 -2.15 -7.35
CA GLU A 335 25.98 -1.07 -8.12
C GLU A 335 25.16 0.20 -8.01
N LEU A 336 25.80 1.35 -7.73
CA LEU A 336 25.12 2.65 -7.72
C LEU A 336 24.71 3.02 -9.15
N LEU A 337 23.41 3.20 -9.37
CA LEU A 337 22.83 3.54 -10.68
C LEU A 337 22.65 5.05 -10.85
N SER A 338 22.14 5.72 -9.81
CA SER A 338 21.89 7.17 -9.83
C SER A 338 21.93 7.77 -8.44
N THR A 339 22.21 9.08 -8.39
CA THR A 339 21.98 9.96 -7.25
C THR A 339 21.11 11.11 -7.73
N GLU A 340 20.01 11.40 -7.04
CA GLU A 340 19.04 12.43 -7.41
C GLU A 340 18.79 13.35 -6.22
N GLU A 341 18.87 14.68 -6.42
CA GLU A 341 18.46 15.64 -5.40
C GLU A 341 16.93 15.67 -5.26
N LEU A 342 16.44 15.61 -4.03
CA LEU A 342 15.00 15.63 -3.74
C LEU A 342 14.39 17.01 -3.91
N GLY A 343 15.20 18.07 -3.74
CA GLY A 343 14.76 19.47 -3.77
C GLY A 343 13.89 19.89 -2.58
N GLU A 344 13.72 18.98 -1.62
CA GLU A 344 13.06 19.17 -0.33
C GLU A 344 13.88 18.44 0.74
N THR A 345 13.89 18.95 1.96
CA THR A 345 14.52 18.25 3.09
C THR A 345 13.49 17.36 3.76
N ILE A 346 13.75 16.05 3.78
CA ILE A 346 12.86 15.04 4.38
C ILE A 346 13.46 14.49 5.67
N THR A 347 12.59 14.07 6.59
CA THR A 347 12.98 13.50 7.88
C THR A 347 12.80 11.98 7.93
N LYS A 348 11.97 11.42 7.03
CA LYS A 348 11.69 9.99 6.93
C LYS A 348 11.18 9.64 5.53
N ALA A 349 11.48 8.45 5.06
CA ALA A 349 10.89 7.87 3.85
C ALA A 349 10.35 6.47 4.16
N GLU A 350 9.13 6.19 3.68
CA GLU A 350 8.45 4.90 3.85
C GLU A 350 7.98 4.36 2.51
N LYS A 351 8.20 3.08 2.28
CA LYS A 351 7.64 2.37 1.14
C LYS A 351 6.16 2.10 1.37
N LEU A 352 5.31 2.52 0.44
CA LEU A 352 3.89 2.16 0.40
C LEU A 352 3.64 1.00 -0.57
N SER A 353 4.35 0.98 -1.69
CA SER A 353 4.33 -0.07 -2.70
C SER A 353 5.57 0.05 -3.59
N ASP A 354 5.74 -0.84 -4.55
CA ASP A 354 6.82 -0.75 -5.54
C ASP A 354 6.72 0.48 -6.48
N ASN A 355 5.63 1.24 -6.39
CA ASN A 355 5.41 2.46 -7.17
C ASN A 355 5.33 3.73 -6.35
N HIS A 356 5.05 3.63 -5.05
CA HIS A 356 4.72 4.78 -4.20
C HIS A 356 5.56 4.83 -2.94
N VAL A 357 6.10 6.00 -2.65
CA VAL A 357 6.88 6.28 -1.46
C VAL A 357 6.26 7.47 -0.74
N LEU A 358 6.07 7.33 0.57
CA LEU A 358 5.65 8.40 1.46
C LEU A 358 6.89 9.08 2.04
N LEU A 359 6.98 10.38 1.86
CA LEU A 359 8.09 11.21 2.35
C LEU A 359 7.56 12.18 3.40
N TYR A 360 8.25 12.26 4.52
CA TYR A 360 7.90 13.15 5.64
C TYR A 360 8.78 14.39 5.61
N LYS A 361 8.14 15.56 5.58
CA LYS A 361 8.77 16.88 5.74
C LYS A 361 8.17 17.55 6.97
N GLY A 362 8.71 17.23 8.15
CA GLY A 362 8.03 17.52 9.41
C GLY A 362 6.65 16.84 9.44
N ASP A 363 5.59 17.61 9.70
CA ASP A 363 4.22 17.12 9.70
C ASP A 363 3.61 16.98 8.30
N THR A 364 4.21 17.60 7.29
CA THR A 364 3.75 17.53 5.90
C THR A 364 4.15 16.21 5.26
N LEU A 365 3.19 15.58 4.60
CA LEU A 365 3.40 14.34 3.85
C LEU A 365 3.46 14.63 2.35
N LEU A 366 4.44 14.03 1.70
CA LEU A 366 4.60 14.08 0.25
C LEU A 366 4.52 12.64 -0.29
N ILE A 367 3.83 12.45 -1.41
CA ILE A 367 3.84 11.19 -2.16
C ILE A 367 4.75 11.31 -3.37
N SER A 368 5.67 10.37 -3.51
CA SER A 368 6.54 10.22 -4.69
C SER A 368 6.09 9.00 -5.49
N VAL A 369 5.87 9.18 -6.80
CA VAL A 369 5.52 8.12 -7.74
C VAL A 369 6.78 7.77 -8.56
N LYS A 370 7.17 6.47 -8.58
CA LYS A 370 8.40 5.95 -9.20
C LYS A 370 8.11 5.06 -10.43
#